data_bd7a39c2d61797fe8aa2b136b2ee4fcb
#
_entry.id   bd7a39c2d61797fe8aa2b136b2ee4fcb
#
_cell.length_a   1.000
_cell.length_b   1.000
_cell.length_c   1.000
_cell.angle_alpha   90.00
_cell.angle_beta   90.00
_cell.angle_gamma   90.00
#
_symmetry.space_group_name_H-M   'P 1'
#
loop_
_entity.id
_entity.type
_entity.pdbx_description
1 polymer ?
#
loop_
_entity_poly.entity_id
_entity_poly.type
_entity_poly.pdbx_seq_one_letter_code
_entity_poly.pdbx_strand_id
1 'polypeptide(L)'
;WDVPKHAGISYFVLPMRQPGVETRPIVQMNRHRSFNEVFLTDARIPATHLVGTAGDGWRGARTTLMHERTFATLRRQSFATITGRTVAEAADESAEHFATYAWYPQRAGLADLLGERAHRRRRSDDPTVREAIADVESFRRANEWTASRARASRALGRPPGPEGSLGKLAASELARRAARAHASIAGAEGMLTEVLSDDDAAVVAEVLVSTPAQSIAGGTDEIQHNIIGENVLGLPREPAADRDVPFRDVAT
;
A
#
# COMPACT_ATOMS: atom_id res chain seq x y z
N TRP A 1 -10.77 -29.43 -5.47
CA TRP A 1 -10.05 -30.19 -4.44
C TRP A 1 -9.15 -31.24 -5.06
N ASP A 2 -9.50 -31.76 -6.24
CA ASP A 2 -8.82 -32.87 -6.95
C ASP A 2 -7.64 -32.44 -7.83
N VAL A 3 -7.30 -31.19 -7.81
CA VAL A 3 -6.20 -30.57 -8.56
C VAL A 3 -5.31 -29.76 -7.62
N PRO A 4 -4.07 -29.42 -8.02
CA PRO A 4 -3.24 -28.52 -7.25
C PRO A 4 -3.93 -27.19 -6.93
N LYS A 5 -3.65 -26.62 -5.74
CA LYS A 5 -4.39 -25.48 -5.17
C LYS A 5 -4.66 -24.32 -6.14
N HIS A 6 -3.71 -23.97 -6.98
CA HIS A 6 -3.88 -22.84 -7.91
C HIS A 6 -4.71 -23.19 -9.15
N ALA A 7 -4.74 -24.46 -9.55
CA ALA A 7 -5.53 -24.95 -10.67
C ALA A 7 -7.02 -25.17 -10.32
N GLY A 8 -7.36 -25.16 -9.03
CA GLY A 8 -8.75 -25.27 -8.54
C GLY A 8 -9.48 -23.94 -8.34
N ILE A 9 -8.82 -22.80 -8.66
CA ILE A 9 -9.36 -21.47 -8.41
C ILE A 9 -9.92 -20.88 -9.71
N SER A 10 -11.17 -20.39 -9.65
CA SER A 10 -11.78 -19.61 -10.73
C SER A 10 -12.04 -18.17 -10.30
N TYR A 11 -12.00 -17.23 -11.21
CA TYR A 11 -12.15 -15.81 -10.95
C TYR A 11 -13.45 -15.30 -11.55
N PHE A 12 -14.29 -14.65 -10.72
CA PHE A 12 -15.60 -14.12 -11.13
C PHE A 12 -15.74 -12.65 -10.77
N VAL A 13 -16.52 -11.93 -11.59
CA VAL A 13 -17.00 -10.58 -11.23
C VAL A 13 -18.36 -10.75 -10.53
N LEU A 14 -18.41 -10.38 -9.25
CA LEU A 14 -19.61 -10.43 -8.43
C LEU A 14 -20.35 -9.10 -8.46
N PRO A 15 -21.63 -9.05 -8.91
CA PRO A 15 -22.46 -7.88 -8.70
C PRO A 15 -22.75 -7.68 -7.20
N MET A 16 -22.26 -6.59 -6.61
CA MET A 16 -22.40 -6.35 -5.18
C MET A 16 -23.83 -5.96 -4.76
N ARG A 17 -24.63 -5.41 -5.68
CA ARG A 17 -26.03 -5.02 -5.43
C ARG A 17 -26.96 -6.15 -5.85
N GLN A 18 -27.12 -7.14 -4.99
CA GLN A 18 -28.02 -8.28 -5.22
C GLN A 18 -28.45 -8.90 -3.89
N PRO A 19 -29.54 -9.71 -3.85
CA PRO A 19 -29.89 -10.52 -2.69
C PRO A 19 -28.73 -11.45 -2.32
N GLY A 20 -28.52 -11.64 -1.01
CA GLY A 20 -27.46 -12.50 -0.50
C GLY A 20 -26.06 -11.86 -0.42
N VAL A 21 -25.91 -10.58 -0.79
CA VAL A 21 -24.70 -9.81 -0.56
C VAL A 21 -24.99 -8.71 0.46
N GLU A 22 -24.31 -8.77 1.60
CA GLU A 22 -24.37 -7.76 2.65
C GLU A 22 -22.97 -7.21 2.92
N THR A 23 -22.85 -5.89 3.09
CA THR A 23 -21.60 -5.23 3.43
C THR A 23 -21.76 -4.47 4.75
N ARG A 24 -20.78 -4.62 5.65
CA ARG A 24 -20.75 -3.91 6.94
C ARG A 24 -19.43 -3.17 7.09
N PRO A 25 -19.45 -1.84 7.36
CA PRO A 25 -18.23 -1.07 7.56
C PRO A 25 -17.44 -1.56 8.77
N ILE A 26 -16.12 -1.72 8.60
CA ILE A 26 -15.18 -1.99 9.69
C ILE A 26 -14.64 -0.66 10.22
N VAL A 27 -14.73 -0.45 11.54
CA VAL A 27 -14.08 0.67 12.21
C VAL A 27 -12.63 0.32 12.47
N GLN A 28 -11.72 1.01 11.80
CA GLN A 28 -10.29 0.82 11.92
C GLN A 28 -9.72 1.49 13.18
N MET A 29 -8.47 1.20 13.54
CA MET A 29 -7.80 1.80 14.71
C MET A 29 -7.73 3.33 14.63
N ASN A 30 -7.60 3.90 13.45
CA ASN A 30 -7.64 5.34 13.18
C ASN A 30 -9.07 5.91 13.09
N ARG A 31 -10.10 5.12 13.46
CA ARG A 31 -11.53 5.44 13.41
C ARG A 31 -12.11 5.64 12.00
N HIS A 32 -11.33 5.48 10.94
CA HIS A 32 -11.85 5.47 9.58
C HIS A 32 -12.64 4.20 9.28
N ARG A 33 -13.49 4.26 8.25
CA ARG A 33 -14.35 3.16 7.80
C ARG A 33 -14.09 2.89 6.31
N SER A 34 -12.82 2.70 5.96
CA SER A 34 -12.40 2.52 4.56
C SER A 34 -12.48 1.07 4.09
N PHE A 35 -12.79 0.14 4.99
CA PHE A 35 -12.94 -1.29 4.69
C PHE A 35 -14.28 -1.80 5.18
N ASN A 36 -14.73 -2.89 4.55
CA ASN A 36 -15.98 -3.54 4.89
C ASN A 36 -15.78 -5.04 5.07
N GLU A 37 -16.55 -5.65 5.95
CA GLU A 37 -16.85 -7.07 5.88
C GLU A 37 -17.88 -7.30 4.77
N VAL A 38 -17.74 -8.41 4.05
CA VAL A 38 -18.68 -8.82 3.01
C VAL A 38 -19.22 -10.20 3.37
N PHE A 39 -20.52 -10.31 3.50
CA PHE A 39 -21.22 -11.56 3.76
C PHE A 39 -21.91 -12.03 2.48
N LEU A 40 -21.66 -13.28 2.11
CA LEU A 40 -22.22 -13.90 0.93
C LEU A 40 -23.10 -15.08 1.38
N THR A 41 -24.43 -14.92 1.28
CA THR A 41 -25.41 -15.96 1.64
C THR A 41 -26.27 -16.24 0.42
N ASP A 42 -26.02 -17.38 -0.22
CA ASP A 42 -26.70 -17.77 -1.47
C ASP A 42 -26.60 -16.73 -2.60
N ALA A 43 -25.55 -15.90 -2.57
CA ALA A 43 -25.29 -14.93 -3.64
C ALA A 43 -25.06 -15.65 -4.97
N ARG A 44 -25.69 -15.16 -6.03
CA ARG A 44 -25.64 -15.81 -7.35
C ARG A 44 -24.80 -15.01 -8.33
N ILE A 45 -23.95 -15.72 -9.06
CA ILE A 45 -23.10 -15.15 -10.09
C ILE A 45 -23.45 -15.82 -11.42
N PRO A 46 -23.82 -15.06 -12.46
CA PRO A 46 -24.01 -15.62 -13.79
C PRO A 46 -22.73 -16.29 -14.28
N ALA A 47 -22.85 -17.44 -14.95
CA ALA A 47 -21.69 -18.13 -15.51
C ALA A 47 -20.89 -17.26 -16.51
N THR A 48 -21.57 -16.32 -17.17
CA THR A 48 -20.95 -15.34 -18.08
C THR A 48 -20.03 -14.34 -17.40
N HIS A 49 -20.07 -14.25 -16.07
CA HIS A 49 -19.16 -13.39 -15.29
C HIS A 49 -17.85 -14.08 -14.91
N LEU A 50 -17.62 -15.30 -15.39
CA LEU A 50 -16.33 -15.98 -15.27
C LEU A 50 -15.27 -15.20 -16.07
N VAL A 51 -14.17 -14.85 -15.44
CA VAL A 51 -13.01 -14.20 -16.06
C VAL A 51 -12.02 -15.28 -16.51
N GLY A 52 -11.83 -15.42 -17.81
CA GLY A 52 -10.99 -16.47 -18.38
C GLY A 52 -11.71 -17.82 -18.41
N THR A 53 -11.00 -18.88 -18.08
CA THR A 53 -11.51 -20.25 -18.03
C THR A 53 -11.57 -20.78 -16.60
N ALA A 54 -12.40 -21.76 -16.34
CA ALA A 54 -12.45 -22.44 -15.04
C ALA A 54 -11.07 -23.04 -14.70
N GLY A 55 -10.62 -22.83 -13.46
CA GLY A 55 -9.31 -23.26 -13.00
C GLY A 55 -8.15 -22.31 -13.30
N ASP A 56 -8.37 -21.21 -14.04
CA ASP A 56 -7.34 -20.23 -14.40
C ASP A 56 -7.40 -18.93 -13.55
N GLY A 57 -8.20 -18.95 -12.51
CA GLY A 57 -8.46 -17.76 -11.68
C GLY A 57 -7.25 -17.22 -10.95
N TRP A 58 -6.29 -18.07 -10.59
CA TRP A 58 -5.04 -17.62 -9.96
C TRP A 58 -4.22 -16.71 -10.90
N ARG A 59 -4.16 -17.06 -12.18
CA ARG A 59 -3.50 -16.22 -13.20
C ARG A 59 -4.21 -14.89 -13.35
N GLY A 60 -5.55 -14.91 -13.41
CA GLY A 60 -6.38 -13.69 -13.45
C GLY A 60 -6.12 -12.77 -12.26
N ALA A 61 -6.14 -13.30 -11.03
CA ALA A 61 -5.86 -12.56 -9.81
C ALA A 61 -4.45 -11.93 -9.83
N ARG A 62 -3.43 -12.67 -10.25
CA ARG A 62 -2.06 -12.15 -10.38
C ARG A 62 -1.97 -11.00 -11.39
N THR A 63 -2.67 -11.10 -12.51
CA THR A 63 -2.73 -10.04 -13.52
C THR A 63 -3.40 -8.78 -12.94
N THR A 64 -4.52 -8.92 -12.24
CA THR A 64 -5.19 -7.82 -11.54
C THR A 64 -4.25 -7.11 -10.55
N LEU A 65 -3.55 -7.86 -9.70
CA LEU A 65 -2.60 -7.30 -8.72
C LEU A 65 -1.40 -6.60 -9.39
N MET A 66 -0.94 -7.10 -10.53
CA MET A 66 0.13 -6.45 -11.30
C MET A 66 -0.33 -5.09 -11.84
N HIS A 67 -1.53 -5.00 -12.39
CA HIS A 67 -2.10 -3.75 -12.88
C HIS A 67 -2.43 -2.79 -11.74
N GLU A 68 -2.99 -3.24 -10.64
CA GLU A 68 -3.23 -2.42 -9.44
C GLU A 68 -1.95 -1.71 -8.99
N ARG A 69 -0.84 -2.45 -8.92
CA ARG A 69 0.46 -1.90 -8.53
C ARG A 69 0.96 -0.82 -9.51
N THR A 70 0.74 -1.04 -10.80
CA THR A 70 1.07 -0.06 -11.85
C THR A 70 0.22 1.19 -11.72
N PHE A 71 -1.09 1.04 -11.57
CA PHE A 71 -2.02 2.17 -11.39
C PHE A 71 -1.76 2.95 -10.10
N ALA A 72 -1.41 2.29 -9.01
CA ALA A 72 -1.02 2.96 -7.77
C ALA A 72 0.22 3.86 -7.95
N THR A 73 1.11 3.51 -8.87
CA THR A 73 2.26 4.36 -9.24
C THR A 73 1.84 5.52 -10.13
N LEU A 74 0.99 5.29 -11.11
CA LEU A 74 0.49 6.31 -12.03
C LEU A 74 -0.34 7.38 -11.31
N ARG A 75 -1.14 7.01 -10.33
CA ARG A 75 -1.94 7.94 -9.51
C ARG A 75 -1.10 8.99 -8.77
N ARG A 76 0.18 8.74 -8.55
CA ARG A 76 1.12 9.67 -7.89
C ARG A 76 1.80 10.62 -8.87
N GLN A 77 1.57 10.45 -10.18
CA GLN A 77 2.16 11.33 -11.18
C GLN A 77 1.29 12.58 -11.34
N SER A 78 1.92 13.75 -11.26
CA SER A 78 1.25 15.00 -11.57
C SER A 78 1.06 15.11 -13.08
N PHE A 79 -0.17 15.31 -13.53
CA PHE A 79 -0.52 15.60 -14.91
C PHE A 79 -0.43 17.11 -15.23
N ALA A 80 0.14 17.91 -14.33
CA ALA A 80 0.11 19.37 -14.35
C ALA A 80 0.73 20.02 -15.62
N THR A 81 1.47 19.27 -16.41
CA THR A 81 2.09 19.77 -17.65
C THR A 81 1.31 19.47 -18.92
N ILE A 82 0.24 18.70 -18.83
CA ILE A 82 -0.57 18.27 -19.97
C ILE A 82 -1.95 18.93 -19.86
N THR A 83 -2.44 19.53 -20.92
CA THR A 83 -3.77 20.14 -20.99
C THR A 83 -4.66 19.35 -21.95
N GLY A 84 -5.95 19.27 -21.65
CA GLY A 84 -6.93 18.62 -22.50
C GLY A 84 -8.09 18.05 -21.70
N ARG A 85 -9.22 17.80 -22.36
CA ARG A 85 -10.45 17.31 -21.73
C ARG A 85 -10.22 15.99 -20.98
N THR A 86 -9.58 15.01 -21.61
CA THR A 86 -9.30 13.70 -21.01
C THR A 86 -8.42 13.81 -19.75
N VAL A 87 -7.49 14.77 -19.74
CA VAL A 87 -6.62 15.00 -18.58
C VAL A 87 -7.41 15.65 -17.43
N ALA A 88 -8.33 16.58 -17.74
CA ALA A 88 -9.22 17.17 -16.74
C ALA A 88 -10.16 16.12 -16.14
N GLU A 89 -10.80 15.30 -16.96
CA GLU A 89 -11.65 14.18 -16.52
C GLU A 89 -10.86 13.19 -15.63
N ALA A 90 -9.66 12.81 -16.03
CA ALA A 90 -8.78 11.92 -15.23
C ALA A 90 -8.33 12.58 -13.90
N ALA A 91 -8.12 13.89 -13.88
CA ALA A 91 -7.80 14.63 -12.66
C ALA A 91 -8.99 14.69 -11.70
N ASP A 92 -10.20 14.91 -12.22
CA ASP A 92 -11.44 14.93 -11.42
C ASP A 92 -11.74 13.56 -10.83
N GLU A 93 -11.65 12.48 -11.63
CA GLU A 93 -11.80 11.10 -11.15
C GLU A 93 -10.73 10.74 -10.10
N SER A 94 -9.51 11.19 -10.31
CA SER A 94 -8.42 11.00 -9.36
C SER A 94 -8.69 11.73 -8.05
N ALA A 95 -9.15 12.99 -8.11
CA ALA A 95 -9.49 13.79 -6.93
C ALA A 95 -10.63 13.15 -6.13
N GLU A 96 -11.70 12.68 -6.81
CA GLU A 96 -12.81 11.97 -6.17
C GLU A 96 -12.32 10.66 -5.51
N HIS A 97 -11.50 9.89 -6.21
CA HIS A 97 -10.92 8.67 -5.67
C HIS A 97 -10.07 8.95 -4.42
N PHE A 98 -9.22 9.97 -4.45
CA PHE A 98 -8.37 10.31 -3.30
C PHE A 98 -9.16 10.92 -2.14
N ALA A 99 -10.28 11.58 -2.39
CA ALA A 99 -11.17 12.05 -1.33
C ALA A 99 -11.70 10.90 -0.45
N THR A 100 -11.87 9.70 -1.03
CA THR A 100 -12.27 8.50 -0.29
C THR A 100 -11.15 7.92 0.57
N TYR A 101 -9.89 8.31 0.33
CA TYR A 101 -8.70 7.86 1.05
C TYR A 101 -8.06 8.97 1.89
N ALA A 102 -8.86 9.74 2.61
CA ALA A 102 -8.39 10.84 3.46
C ALA A 102 -7.27 10.43 4.46
N TRP A 103 -7.25 9.16 4.87
CA TRP A 103 -6.23 8.58 5.74
C TRP A 103 -4.91 8.20 5.03
N TYR A 104 -4.85 8.27 3.69
CA TYR A 104 -3.67 7.82 2.94
C TYR A 104 -2.40 8.64 3.24
N PRO A 105 -2.45 9.98 3.36
CA PRO A 105 -1.29 10.77 3.75
C PRO A 105 -0.74 10.35 5.11
N GLN A 106 -1.61 10.09 6.08
CA GLN A 106 -1.26 9.62 7.41
C GLN A 106 -0.56 8.26 7.35
N ARG A 107 -1.09 7.34 6.53
CA ARG A 107 -0.47 6.03 6.29
C ARG A 107 0.94 6.15 5.69
N ALA A 108 1.18 7.13 4.83
CA ALA A 108 2.49 7.40 4.22
C ALA A 108 3.48 8.08 5.18
N GLY A 109 3.04 8.47 6.37
CA GLY A 109 3.90 9.01 7.43
C GLY A 109 4.18 10.50 7.36
N LEU A 110 3.67 11.25 6.38
CA LEU A 110 3.83 12.71 6.24
C LEU A 110 5.27 13.21 6.41
N ALA A 111 6.25 12.49 5.82
CA ALA A 111 7.68 12.77 5.99
C ALA A 111 8.10 14.17 5.54
N ASP A 112 7.39 14.73 4.57
CA ASP A 112 7.60 16.07 3.99
C ASP A 112 7.24 17.20 4.95
N LEU A 113 6.41 16.95 5.96
CA LEU A 113 5.95 17.96 6.93
C LEU A 113 6.82 18.05 8.20
N LEU A 114 7.81 17.19 8.36
CA LEU A 114 8.63 17.13 9.59
C LEU A 114 9.34 18.43 9.91
N GLY A 115 9.99 19.05 8.91
CA GLY A 115 10.74 20.29 9.09
C GLY A 115 9.84 21.46 9.48
N GLU A 116 8.69 21.61 8.79
CA GLU A 116 7.70 22.64 9.09
C GLU A 116 7.13 22.49 10.51
N ARG A 117 6.80 21.25 10.89
CA ARG A 117 6.28 20.96 12.24
C ARG A 117 7.31 21.22 13.33
N ALA A 118 8.57 20.83 13.13
CA ALA A 118 9.63 21.16 14.06
C ALA A 118 9.80 22.67 14.25
N HIS A 119 9.67 23.43 13.16
CA HIS A 119 9.74 24.90 13.20
C HIS A 119 8.55 25.48 13.98
N ARG A 120 7.32 25.10 13.65
CA ARG A 120 6.10 25.56 14.35
C ARG A 120 6.15 25.27 15.85
N ARG A 121 6.66 24.10 16.21
CA ARG A 121 6.83 23.67 17.61
C ARG A 121 8.08 24.23 18.30
N ARG A 122 8.86 25.11 17.64
CA ARG A 122 10.11 25.69 18.15
C ARG A 122 11.13 24.63 18.62
N ARG A 123 11.18 23.52 17.91
CA ARG A 123 12.08 22.39 18.18
C ARG A 123 13.12 22.17 17.09
N SER A 124 13.29 23.13 16.18
CA SER A 124 14.26 23.02 15.08
C SER A 124 15.71 22.95 15.57
N ASP A 125 16.01 23.46 16.78
CA ASP A 125 17.33 23.46 17.37
C ASP A 125 17.55 22.29 18.35
N ASP A 126 16.52 21.49 18.63
CA ASP A 126 16.63 20.29 19.47
C ASP A 126 17.47 19.22 18.74
N PRO A 127 18.61 18.78 19.30
CA PRO A 127 19.50 17.82 18.62
C PRO A 127 18.79 16.49 18.28
N THR A 128 17.93 16.00 19.16
CA THR A 128 17.20 14.74 18.96
C THR A 128 16.19 14.86 17.80
N VAL A 129 15.51 15.98 17.70
CA VAL A 129 14.58 16.25 16.60
C VAL A 129 15.33 16.39 15.28
N ARG A 130 16.46 17.11 15.28
CA ARG A 130 17.32 17.27 14.10
C ARG A 130 17.85 15.93 13.60
N GLU A 131 18.32 15.08 14.50
CA GLU A 131 18.79 13.73 14.15
C GLU A 131 17.68 12.89 13.55
N ALA A 132 16.49 12.88 14.16
CA ALA A 132 15.34 12.14 13.63
C ALA A 132 14.92 12.62 12.23
N ILE A 133 14.91 13.93 11.98
CA ILE A 133 14.62 14.51 10.67
C ILE A 133 15.71 14.14 9.66
N ALA A 134 16.99 14.23 10.05
CA ALA A 134 18.11 13.88 9.18
C ALA A 134 18.11 12.40 8.78
N ASP A 135 17.74 11.50 9.71
CA ASP A 135 17.57 10.06 9.42
C ASP A 135 16.47 9.83 8.38
N VAL A 136 15.29 10.42 8.59
CA VAL A 136 14.16 10.31 7.65
C VAL A 136 14.53 10.86 6.28
N GLU A 137 15.15 12.04 6.21
CA GLU A 137 15.52 12.70 4.97
C GLU A 137 16.60 11.92 4.21
N SER A 138 17.60 11.39 4.91
CA SER A 138 18.65 10.56 4.31
C SER A 138 18.07 9.30 3.69
N PHE A 139 17.15 8.65 4.39
CA PHE A 139 16.48 7.45 3.90
C PHE A 139 15.55 7.75 2.72
N ARG A 140 14.81 8.85 2.77
CA ARG A 140 13.95 9.33 1.68
C ARG A 140 14.76 9.57 0.40
N ARG A 141 15.90 10.27 0.50
CA ARG A 141 16.80 10.53 -0.64
C ARG A 141 17.38 9.24 -1.23
N ALA A 142 17.84 8.32 -0.39
CA ALA A 142 18.35 7.03 -0.84
C ALA A 142 17.28 6.25 -1.64
N ASN A 143 16.03 6.27 -1.18
CA ASN A 143 14.90 5.66 -1.89
C ASN A 143 14.61 6.36 -3.24
N GLU A 144 14.63 7.68 -3.28
CA GLU A 144 14.45 8.45 -4.51
C GLU A 144 15.54 8.16 -5.55
N TRP A 145 16.79 8.07 -5.13
CA TRP A 145 17.90 7.70 -6.01
C TRP A 145 17.77 6.27 -6.55
N THR A 146 17.35 5.35 -5.70
CA THR A 146 17.06 3.97 -6.10
C THR A 146 15.94 3.92 -7.15
N ALA A 147 14.85 4.67 -6.94
CA ALA A 147 13.76 4.78 -7.90
C ALA A 147 14.20 5.45 -9.21
N SER A 148 15.08 6.46 -9.14
CA SER A 148 15.65 7.15 -10.32
C SER A 148 16.54 6.20 -11.12
N ARG A 149 17.38 5.42 -10.46
CA ARG A 149 18.20 4.38 -11.10
C ARG A 149 17.35 3.34 -11.82
N ALA A 150 16.26 2.90 -11.17
CA ALA A 150 15.32 1.96 -11.77
C ALA A 150 14.64 2.52 -13.03
N ARG A 151 14.25 3.80 -13.00
CA ARG A 151 13.68 4.49 -14.18
C ARG A 151 14.69 4.59 -15.32
N ALA A 152 15.92 5.00 -15.03
CA ALA A 152 16.99 5.09 -16.01
C ALA A 152 17.30 3.72 -16.65
N SER A 153 17.33 2.65 -15.85
CA SER A 153 17.53 1.28 -16.32
C SER A 153 16.44 0.86 -17.32
N ARG A 154 15.18 1.14 -17.02
CA ARG A 154 14.06 0.87 -17.94
C ARG A 154 14.11 1.70 -19.21
N ALA A 155 14.51 2.98 -19.12
CA ALA A 155 14.69 3.83 -20.29
C ALA A 155 15.78 3.31 -21.25
N LEU A 156 16.74 2.52 -20.75
CA LEU A 156 17.75 1.83 -21.53
C LEU A 156 17.27 0.45 -22.05
N GLY A 157 15.98 0.15 -21.97
CA GLY A 157 15.39 -1.10 -22.47
C GLY A 157 15.69 -2.33 -21.58
N ARG A 158 16.22 -2.15 -20.38
CA ARG A 158 16.44 -3.28 -19.46
C ARG A 158 15.11 -3.77 -18.89
N PRO A 159 14.91 -5.08 -18.72
CA PRO A 159 13.70 -5.62 -18.11
C PRO A 159 13.52 -5.09 -16.68
N PRO A 160 12.27 -4.96 -16.21
CA PRO A 160 12.00 -4.61 -14.82
C PRO A 160 12.66 -5.61 -13.87
N GLY A 161 13.41 -5.09 -12.90
CA GLY A 161 13.98 -5.88 -11.82
C GLY A 161 13.10 -5.81 -10.55
N PRO A 162 13.62 -6.22 -9.41
CA PRO A 162 12.92 -6.22 -8.12
C PRO A 162 12.81 -4.83 -7.48
N GLU A 163 13.10 -3.76 -8.20
CA GLU A 163 13.10 -2.39 -7.68
C GLU A 163 11.74 -1.99 -7.09
N GLY A 164 10.65 -2.57 -7.63
CA GLY A 164 9.32 -2.36 -7.06
C GLY A 164 9.19 -2.86 -5.62
N SER A 165 9.82 -3.99 -5.30
CA SER A 165 9.87 -4.55 -3.94
C SER A 165 10.75 -3.72 -3.01
N LEU A 166 11.91 -3.26 -3.49
CA LEU A 166 12.78 -2.35 -2.74
C LEU A 166 12.05 -1.03 -2.43
N GLY A 167 11.39 -0.44 -3.42
CA GLY A 167 10.64 0.80 -3.25
C GLY A 167 9.47 0.67 -2.28
N LYS A 168 8.75 -0.46 -2.32
CA LYS A 168 7.65 -0.73 -1.38
C LYS A 168 8.15 -0.89 0.05
N LEU A 169 9.19 -1.69 0.25
CA LEU A 169 9.80 -1.89 1.56
C LEU A 169 10.36 -0.57 2.14
N ALA A 170 11.03 0.22 1.29
CA ALA A 170 11.52 1.54 1.67
C ALA A 170 10.39 2.51 2.04
N ALA A 171 9.25 2.46 1.33
CA ALA A 171 8.09 3.30 1.66
C ALA A 171 7.49 2.93 3.03
N SER A 172 7.43 1.63 3.37
CA SER A 172 6.98 1.16 4.68
C SER A 172 7.89 1.65 5.81
N GLU A 173 9.20 1.52 5.62
CA GLU A 173 10.18 1.96 6.61
C GLU A 173 10.20 3.49 6.75
N LEU A 174 10.12 4.22 5.65
CA LEU A 174 10.04 5.68 5.67
C LEU A 174 8.83 6.16 6.46
N ALA A 175 7.67 5.55 6.24
CA ALA A 175 6.45 5.90 6.97
C ALA A 175 6.59 5.69 8.49
N ARG A 176 7.18 4.57 8.91
CA ARG A 176 7.42 4.28 10.33
C ARG A 176 8.42 5.25 10.97
N ARG A 177 9.51 5.58 10.26
CA ARG A 177 10.50 6.55 10.74
C ARG A 177 9.90 7.94 10.88
N ALA A 178 9.15 8.39 9.86
CA ALA A 178 8.48 9.67 9.88
C ALA A 178 7.43 9.76 11.01
N ALA A 179 6.64 8.71 11.23
CA ALA A 179 5.68 8.68 12.34
C ALA A 179 6.35 8.83 13.71
N ARG A 180 7.48 8.15 13.93
CA ARG A 180 8.27 8.29 15.16
C ARG A 180 8.86 9.69 15.31
N ALA A 181 9.35 10.28 14.22
CA ALA A 181 9.87 11.64 14.22
C ALA A 181 8.77 12.66 14.56
N HIS A 182 7.56 12.52 13.97
CA HIS A 182 6.40 13.34 14.33
C HIS A 182 6.05 13.23 15.82
N ALA A 183 6.04 12.00 16.36
CA ALA A 183 5.80 11.78 17.80
C ALA A 183 6.87 12.44 18.67
N SER A 184 8.15 12.35 18.26
CA SER A 184 9.26 13.03 18.96
C SER A 184 9.08 14.54 18.92
N ILE A 185 8.69 15.13 17.78
CA ILE A 185 8.44 16.57 17.66
C ILE A 185 7.26 17.02 18.53
N ALA A 186 6.18 16.25 18.58
CA ALA A 186 5.00 16.58 19.35
C ALA A 186 5.17 16.37 20.85
N GLY A 187 6.08 15.47 21.27
CA GLY A 187 6.23 15.10 22.66
C GLY A 187 4.96 14.53 23.28
N ALA A 188 4.61 14.90 24.50
CA ALA A 188 3.41 14.40 25.20
C ALA A 188 2.10 14.72 24.48
N GLU A 189 2.04 15.82 23.74
CA GLU A 189 0.86 16.22 22.98
C GLU A 189 0.54 15.25 21.83
N GLY A 190 1.52 14.51 21.32
CA GLY A 190 1.33 13.47 20.30
C GLY A 190 0.46 12.29 20.75
N MET A 191 0.12 12.19 22.02
CA MET A 191 -0.82 11.21 22.56
C MET A 191 -2.28 11.67 22.54
N LEU A 192 -2.54 12.93 22.21
CA LEU A 192 -3.90 13.49 22.15
C LEU A 192 -4.58 13.03 20.86
N THR A 193 -5.80 12.52 21.00
CA THR A 193 -6.64 12.07 19.87
C THR A 193 -7.73 13.08 19.50
N GLU A 194 -7.90 14.13 20.29
CA GLU A 194 -8.88 15.18 20.07
C GLU A 194 -8.19 16.53 19.93
N VAL A 195 -8.73 17.36 19.06
CA VAL A 195 -8.26 18.73 18.85
C VAL A 195 -8.70 19.57 20.04
N LEU A 196 -7.82 19.78 21.01
CA LEU A 196 -8.09 20.68 22.13
C LEU A 196 -7.71 22.13 21.82
N SER A 197 -6.70 22.37 20.97
CA SER A 197 -6.27 23.72 20.59
C SER A 197 -5.38 23.79 19.32
N ASP A 198 -4.93 22.66 18.77
CA ASP A 198 -4.00 22.64 17.64
C ASP A 198 -4.22 21.38 16.78
N ASP A 199 -4.56 21.57 15.51
CA ASP A 199 -4.82 20.48 14.52
C ASP A 199 -3.66 19.49 14.38
N ASP A 200 -2.46 19.88 14.81
CA ASP A 200 -1.25 19.07 14.65
C ASP A 200 -1.18 17.84 15.57
N ALA A 201 -1.75 17.91 16.78
CA ALA A 201 -1.62 16.81 17.74
C ALA A 201 -2.46 15.58 17.32
N ALA A 202 -3.69 15.81 16.91
CA ALA A 202 -4.58 14.74 16.43
C ALA A 202 -4.01 14.02 15.20
N VAL A 203 -3.39 14.77 14.29
CA VAL A 203 -2.74 14.21 13.09
C VAL A 203 -1.54 13.32 13.45
N VAL A 204 -0.77 13.65 14.51
CA VAL A 204 0.36 12.79 14.95
C VAL A 204 -0.15 11.44 15.45
N ALA A 205 -1.19 11.42 16.28
CA ALA A 205 -1.80 10.18 16.77
C ALA A 205 -2.36 9.35 15.60
N GLU A 206 -3.02 9.98 14.64
CA GLU A 206 -3.54 9.31 13.45
C GLU A 206 -2.41 8.74 12.58
N VAL A 207 -1.32 9.48 12.36
CA VAL A 207 -0.15 9.01 11.61
C VAL A 207 0.44 7.77 12.28
N LEU A 208 0.61 7.78 13.61
CA LEU A 208 1.16 6.65 14.35
C LEU A 208 0.32 5.37 14.19
N VAL A 209 -1.00 5.46 14.27
CA VAL A 209 -1.89 4.29 14.17
C VAL A 209 -2.15 3.87 12.73
N SER A 210 -1.92 4.75 11.75
CA SER A 210 -2.17 4.47 10.34
C SER A 210 -0.95 3.90 9.60
N THR A 211 0.27 4.24 10.00
CA THR A 211 1.50 3.82 9.30
C THR A 211 1.71 2.31 9.22
N PRO A 212 1.31 1.46 10.20
CA PRO A 212 1.43 0.01 10.07
C PRO A 212 0.71 -0.56 8.84
N ALA A 213 -0.37 0.08 8.38
CA ALA A 213 -1.06 -0.31 7.15
C ALA A 213 -0.15 -0.25 5.91
N GLN A 214 0.88 0.60 5.90
CA GLN A 214 1.86 0.67 4.82
C GLN A 214 2.71 -0.61 4.72
N SER A 215 2.95 -1.29 5.84
CA SER A 215 3.70 -2.55 5.88
C SER A 215 2.88 -3.76 5.39
N ILE A 216 1.56 -3.60 5.28
CA ILE A 216 0.63 -4.69 4.91
C ILE A 216 0.13 -4.51 3.47
N ALA A 217 -0.30 -3.31 3.10
CA ALA A 217 -0.93 -3.01 1.82
C ALA A 217 0.03 -3.18 0.63
N GLY A 218 -0.47 -3.70 -0.48
CA GLY A 218 0.31 -3.89 -1.70
C GLY A 218 1.35 -5.01 -1.62
N GLY A 219 1.12 -5.99 -0.75
CA GLY A 219 2.04 -7.07 -0.37
C GLY A 219 2.85 -6.71 0.87
N THR A 220 2.83 -7.60 1.87
CA THR A 220 3.48 -7.35 3.16
C THR A 220 4.99 -7.16 3.04
N ASP A 221 5.61 -6.56 4.04
CA ASP A 221 7.06 -6.39 4.08
C ASP A 221 7.79 -7.74 4.00
N GLU A 222 7.22 -8.80 4.60
CA GLU A 222 7.75 -10.18 4.55
C GLU A 222 7.72 -10.73 3.12
N ILE A 223 6.64 -10.52 2.39
CA ILE A 223 6.54 -10.89 0.97
C ILE A 223 7.58 -10.13 0.13
N GLN A 224 7.81 -8.84 0.43
CA GLN A 224 8.84 -8.08 -0.27
C GLN A 224 10.25 -8.62 0.04
N HIS A 225 10.53 -9.00 1.30
CA HIS A 225 11.80 -9.65 1.67
C HIS A 225 12.00 -10.96 0.90
N ASN A 226 10.97 -11.80 0.79
CA ASN A 226 11.06 -13.05 0.02
C ASN A 226 11.34 -12.78 -1.46
N ILE A 227 10.64 -11.81 -2.07
CA ILE A 227 10.88 -11.43 -3.47
C ILE A 227 12.32 -10.93 -3.66
N ILE A 228 12.84 -10.11 -2.76
CA ILE A 228 14.21 -9.60 -2.80
C ILE A 228 15.20 -10.75 -2.61
N GLY A 229 14.98 -11.59 -1.60
CA GLY A 229 15.82 -12.75 -1.32
C GLY A 229 15.95 -13.67 -2.53
N GLU A 230 14.83 -14.06 -3.11
CA GLU A 230 14.79 -15.01 -4.24
C GLU A 230 15.31 -14.40 -5.55
N ASN A 231 14.88 -13.17 -5.90
CA ASN A 231 15.10 -12.63 -7.25
C ASN A 231 16.26 -11.61 -7.33
N VAL A 232 16.76 -11.10 -6.20
CA VAL A 232 17.94 -10.20 -6.18
C VAL A 232 19.17 -10.94 -5.65
N LEU A 233 19.01 -11.61 -4.51
CA LEU A 233 20.12 -12.27 -3.81
C LEU A 233 20.34 -13.71 -4.30
N GLY A 234 19.40 -14.27 -5.09
CA GLY A 234 19.49 -15.64 -5.60
C GLY A 234 19.38 -16.71 -4.50
N LEU A 235 18.74 -16.38 -3.37
CA LEU A 235 18.52 -17.32 -2.29
C LEU A 235 17.55 -18.43 -2.74
N PRO A 236 17.67 -19.63 -2.23
CA PRO A 236 16.74 -20.71 -2.53
C PRO A 236 15.32 -20.36 -2.08
N ARG A 237 14.35 -20.78 -2.88
CA ARG A 237 12.95 -20.66 -2.49
C ARG A 237 12.64 -21.58 -1.34
N GLU A 238 11.67 -21.18 -0.54
CA GLU A 238 11.13 -22.07 0.49
C GLU A 238 10.61 -23.37 -0.14
N PRO A 239 10.94 -24.53 0.44
CA PRO A 239 10.43 -25.82 -0.04
C PRO A 239 8.90 -25.82 -0.04
N ALA A 240 8.30 -26.13 -1.18
CA ALA A 240 6.86 -26.25 -1.33
C ALA A 240 6.51 -27.70 -1.71
N ALA A 241 6.40 -28.55 -0.72
CA ALA A 241 6.06 -29.96 -0.90
C ALA A 241 4.64 -30.18 -1.49
N ASP A 242 3.79 -29.15 -1.41
CA ASP A 242 2.37 -29.18 -1.78
C ASP A 242 2.08 -28.58 -3.16
N ARG A 243 3.09 -28.19 -3.94
CA ARG A 243 2.90 -27.43 -5.18
C ARG A 243 2.10 -28.18 -6.25
N ASP A 244 2.42 -29.45 -6.42
CA ASP A 244 1.87 -30.29 -7.48
C ASP A 244 0.94 -31.38 -6.94
N VAL A 245 0.60 -31.31 -5.66
CA VAL A 245 -0.29 -32.25 -4.98
C VAL A 245 -1.72 -31.72 -5.05
N PRO A 246 -2.74 -32.58 -5.29
CA PRO A 246 -4.14 -32.19 -5.17
C PRO A 246 -4.42 -31.56 -3.80
N PHE A 247 -5.22 -30.48 -3.76
CA PHE A 247 -5.42 -29.69 -2.54
C PHE A 247 -5.96 -30.55 -1.37
N ARG A 248 -6.80 -31.55 -1.67
CA ARG A 248 -7.32 -32.50 -0.66
C ARG A 248 -6.25 -33.37 0.01
N ASP A 249 -5.11 -33.56 -0.66
CA ASP A 249 -4.02 -34.43 -0.20
C ASP A 249 -2.88 -33.62 0.47
N VAL A 250 -3.04 -32.28 0.55
CA VAL A 250 -2.09 -31.42 1.24
C VAL A 250 -2.22 -31.64 2.74
N ALA A 251 -1.10 -31.98 3.39
CA ALA A 251 -1.06 -32.14 4.84
C ALA A 251 -1.39 -30.80 5.53
N THR A 252 -2.34 -30.81 6.45
CA THR A 252 -2.74 -29.67 7.30
C THR A 252 -1.85 -29.58 8.53
#